data_9f8961c51caf126867b6e2e7ba1a6fc3
#
_entry.id   9f8961c51caf126867b6e2e7ba1a6fc3
#
_cell.length_a   1.000
_cell.length_b   1.000
_cell.length_c   1.000
_cell.angle_alpha   90.00
_cell.angle_beta   90.00
_cell.angle_gamma   90.00
#
_symmetry.space_group_name_H-M   'P 1'
#
loop_
_entity.id
_entity.type
_entity.pdbx_description
1 polymer ?
#
loop_
_entity_poly.entity_id
_entity_poly.type
_entity_poly.pdbx_seq_one_letter_code
_entity_poly.pdbx_strand_id
1 'polypeptide(L)'
;EVIQIENLGFVEFGEGGPASLRGETTIGGRIPVNPSGGLESKGHPVGATGIGQVHELVTQLRGEAGARQVEGAQNAIAENGGGLHGVEEAAACVTILGR
;
A
#
# COMPACT_ATOMS: atom_id res chain seq x y z
N GLU A 1 -6.77 0.82 -4.17
CA GLU A 1 -5.89 1.95 -3.81
C GLU A 1 -6.70 3.16 -3.34
N VAL A 2 -7.55 3.75 -4.18
CA VAL A 2 -8.31 4.99 -3.88
C VAL A 2 -9.06 4.89 -2.55
N ILE A 3 -9.92 3.88 -2.40
CA ILE A 3 -10.73 3.68 -1.18
C ILE A 3 -9.85 3.42 0.05
N GLN A 4 -8.78 2.64 -0.10
CA GLN A 4 -7.90 2.31 1.01
C GLN A 4 -7.15 3.53 1.57
N ILE A 5 -6.65 4.42 0.72
CA ILE A 5 -5.97 5.63 1.22
C ILE A 5 -6.92 6.60 1.93
N GLU A 6 -8.21 6.60 1.56
CA GLU A 6 -9.26 7.31 2.27
C GLU A 6 -9.58 6.65 3.62
N ASN A 7 -9.81 5.33 3.62
CA ASN A 7 -10.11 4.57 4.83
C ASN A 7 -8.99 4.60 5.87
N LEU A 8 -7.74 4.64 5.40
CA LEU A 8 -6.56 4.78 6.26
C LEU A 8 -6.31 6.22 6.73
N GLY A 9 -7.11 7.18 6.29
CA GLY A 9 -7.03 8.57 6.70
C GLY A 9 -5.87 9.36 6.10
N PHE A 10 -5.29 8.90 5.00
CA PHE A 10 -4.21 9.62 4.30
C PHE A 10 -4.73 10.81 3.50
N VAL A 11 -5.97 10.74 3.07
CA VAL A 11 -6.72 11.80 2.38
C VAL A 11 -8.16 11.82 2.87
N GLU A 12 -8.87 12.91 2.66
CA GLU A 12 -10.29 13.01 2.95
C GLU A 12 -11.12 12.10 2.02
N PHE A 13 -12.30 11.70 2.46
CA PHE A 13 -13.22 10.92 1.65
C PHE A 13 -13.59 11.66 0.36
N GLY A 14 -13.46 10.97 -0.77
CA GLY A 14 -13.65 11.52 -2.12
C GLY A 14 -12.39 12.12 -2.74
N GLU A 15 -11.30 12.27 -1.99
CA GLU A 15 -10.04 12.85 -2.46
C GLU A 15 -9.01 11.82 -2.96
N GLY A 16 -9.25 10.54 -2.77
CA GLY A 16 -8.29 9.49 -3.17
C GLY A 16 -7.98 9.49 -4.67
N GLY A 17 -8.99 9.62 -5.52
CA GLY A 17 -8.82 9.75 -6.97
C GLY A 17 -8.08 11.02 -7.36
N PRO A 18 -8.54 12.21 -6.94
CA PRO A 18 -7.83 13.46 -7.16
C PRO A 18 -6.37 13.45 -6.68
N ALA A 19 -6.08 12.91 -5.50
CA ALA A 19 -4.72 12.80 -4.97
C ALA A 19 -3.84 11.91 -5.86
N SER A 20 -4.36 10.78 -6.33
CA SER A 20 -3.66 9.90 -7.25
C SER A 20 -3.37 10.59 -8.59
N LEU A 21 -4.34 11.35 -9.12
CA LEU A 21 -4.16 12.12 -10.35
C LEU A 21 -3.10 13.24 -10.20
N ARG A 22 -2.97 13.83 -9.02
CA ARG A 22 -1.90 14.80 -8.72
C ARG A 22 -0.53 14.15 -8.51
N GLY A 23 -0.44 12.82 -8.56
CA GLY A 23 0.82 12.09 -8.37
C GLY A 23 1.23 11.91 -6.90
N GLU A 24 0.35 12.17 -5.95
CA GLU A 24 0.67 12.04 -4.53
C GLU A 24 0.98 10.60 -4.12
N THR A 25 0.45 9.61 -4.85
CA THR A 25 0.63 8.18 -4.57
C THR A 25 1.78 7.53 -5.34
N THR A 26 2.48 8.30 -6.18
CA THR A 26 3.64 7.78 -6.93
C THR A 26 4.90 7.69 -6.06
N ILE A 27 5.93 6.98 -6.52
CA ILE A 27 7.25 7.01 -5.91
C ILE A 27 7.77 8.46 -5.96
N GLY A 28 8.12 9.03 -4.82
CA GLY A 28 8.46 10.45 -4.69
C GLY A 28 7.28 11.37 -4.37
N GLY A 29 6.06 10.88 -4.42
CA GLY A 29 4.87 11.59 -3.94
C GLY A 29 4.78 11.62 -2.41
N ARG A 30 3.78 12.32 -1.89
CA ARG A 30 3.56 12.49 -0.45
C ARG A 30 3.19 11.17 0.25
N ILE A 31 2.47 10.29 -0.43
CA ILE A 31 1.97 9.02 0.11
C ILE A 31 2.24 7.91 -0.93
N PRO A 32 3.47 7.43 -1.10
CA PRO A 32 3.74 6.39 -2.06
C PRO A 32 2.95 5.11 -1.76
N VAL A 33 2.18 4.66 -2.73
CA VAL A 33 1.32 3.48 -2.62
C VAL A 33 1.76 2.42 -3.60
N ASN A 34 1.88 1.18 -3.14
CA ASN A 34 2.27 0.03 -3.94
C ASN A 34 3.51 0.28 -4.83
N PRO A 35 4.65 0.74 -4.29
CA PRO A 35 5.84 1.06 -5.09
C PRO A 35 6.37 -0.12 -5.91
N SER A 36 6.02 -1.35 -5.53
CA SER A 36 6.33 -2.57 -6.28
C SER A 36 5.40 -2.85 -7.46
N GLY A 37 4.39 -1.98 -7.69
CA GLY A 37 3.34 -2.15 -8.70
C GLY A 37 2.09 -2.88 -8.22
N GLY A 38 2.10 -3.40 -6.98
CA GLY A 38 0.94 -4.05 -6.38
C GLY A 38 0.50 -5.33 -7.08
N LEU A 39 -0.74 -5.75 -6.83
CA LEU A 39 -1.30 -6.99 -7.36
C LEU A 39 -1.45 -6.97 -8.88
N GLU A 40 -1.73 -5.82 -9.47
CA GLU A 40 -1.88 -5.70 -10.92
C GLU A 40 -0.59 -6.03 -11.68
N SER A 41 0.56 -5.65 -11.12
CA SER A 41 1.86 -5.94 -11.72
C SER A 41 2.42 -7.31 -11.36
N LYS A 42 2.18 -7.78 -10.13
CA LYS A 42 2.79 -9.01 -9.59
C LYS A 42 1.85 -10.22 -9.55
N GLY A 43 0.56 -10.00 -9.77
CA GLY A 43 -0.46 -11.01 -9.56
C GLY A 43 -0.85 -11.15 -8.08
N HIS A 44 -1.82 -12.01 -7.82
CA HIS A 44 -2.38 -12.24 -6.50
C HIS A 44 -2.31 -13.72 -6.10
N PRO A 45 -1.15 -14.23 -5.68
CA PRO A 45 -1.05 -15.56 -5.08
C PRO A 45 -1.70 -15.51 -3.69
N VAL A 46 -2.95 -15.91 -3.60
CA VAL A 46 -3.88 -15.66 -2.47
C VAL A 46 -3.26 -15.98 -1.10
N GLY A 47 -2.57 -17.10 -0.96
CA GLY A 47 -1.91 -17.48 0.29
C GLY A 47 -0.58 -16.77 0.57
N ALA A 48 -0.04 -15.97 -0.36
CA ALA A 48 1.28 -15.36 -0.27
C ALA A 48 1.28 -13.83 -0.34
N THR A 49 0.20 -13.21 -0.79
CA THR A 49 0.13 -11.75 -1.00
C THR A 49 0.47 -10.96 0.27
N GLY A 50 -0.11 -11.31 1.41
CA GLY A 50 0.17 -10.62 2.68
C GLY A 50 1.64 -10.66 3.07
N ILE A 51 2.29 -11.82 2.90
CA ILE A 51 3.74 -11.96 3.14
C ILE A 51 4.54 -11.15 2.11
N GLY A 52 4.11 -11.14 0.85
CA GLY A 52 4.72 -10.31 -0.19
C GLY A 52 4.66 -8.82 0.10
N GLN A 53 3.56 -8.34 0.68
CA GLN A 53 3.45 -6.96 1.16
C GLN A 53 4.47 -6.67 2.27
N VAL A 54 4.54 -7.50 3.30
CA VAL A 54 5.51 -7.34 4.40
C VAL A 54 6.95 -7.37 3.88
N HIS A 55 7.27 -8.29 2.95
CA HIS A 55 8.58 -8.34 2.31
C HIS A 55 8.93 -7.01 1.62
N GLU A 56 8.01 -6.46 0.83
CA GLU A 56 8.24 -5.17 0.17
C GLU A 56 8.45 -4.04 1.19
N LEU A 57 7.63 -3.96 2.23
CA LEU A 57 7.78 -2.93 3.26
C LEU A 57 9.13 -3.03 3.98
N VAL A 58 9.58 -4.22 4.32
CA VAL A 58 10.90 -4.45 4.93
C VAL A 58 12.02 -4.01 3.99
N THR A 59 11.91 -4.35 2.70
CA THR A 59 12.88 -3.95 1.68
C THR A 59 12.96 -2.42 1.55
N GLN A 60 11.82 -1.75 1.55
CA GLN A 60 11.73 -0.28 1.51
C GLN A 60 12.35 0.36 2.76
N LEU A 61 12.00 -0.11 3.95
CA LEU A 61 12.52 0.42 5.21
C LEU A 61 14.02 0.20 5.39
N ARG A 62 14.57 -0.86 4.77
CA ARG A 62 16.02 -1.11 4.75
C ARG A 62 16.79 -0.30 3.72
N GLY A 63 16.10 0.37 2.80
CA GLY A 63 16.74 1.09 1.70
C GLY A 63 17.28 0.16 0.60
N GLU A 64 16.72 -1.01 0.46
CA GLU A 64 17.18 -2.07 -0.45
C GLU A 64 16.30 -2.22 -1.71
N ALA A 65 15.36 -1.29 -1.93
CA ALA A 65 14.37 -1.41 -3.00
C ALA A 65 14.87 -0.98 -4.39
N GLY A 66 16.11 -0.48 -4.50
CA GLY A 66 16.70 -0.09 -5.78
C GLY A 66 15.90 1.01 -6.48
N ALA A 67 15.58 0.82 -7.76
CA ALA A 67 14.89 1.84 -8.57
C ALA A 67 13.46 2.18 -8.09
N ARG A 68 12.85 1.35 -7.23
CA ARG A 68 11.53 1.61 -6.66
C ARG A 68 11.59 2.14 -5.23
N GLN A 69 12.78 2.53 -4.77
CA GLN A 69 12.99 3.00 -3.39
C GLN A 69 12.17 4.27 -3.11
N VAL A 70 11.42 4.24 -2.02
CA VAL A 70 10.82 5.43 -1.42
C VAL A 70 11.87 6.06 -0.51
N GLU A 71 12.35 7.23 -0.90
CA GLU A 71 13.40 7.92 -0.16
C GLU A 71 12.92 8.37 1.23
N GLY A 72 13.75 8.14 2.24
CA GLY A 72 13.47 8.57 3.60
C GLY A 72 12.35 7.82 4.32
N ALA A 73 11.94 6.66 3.83
CA ALA A 73 10.89 5.87 4.47
C ALA A 73 11.29 5.48 5.91
N GLN A 74 10.48 5.91 6.89
CA GLN A 74 10.66 5.60 8.31
C GLN A 74 9.56 4.68 8.85
N ASN A 75 8.36 4.80 8.29
CA ASN A 75 7.21 3.98 8.63
C ASN A 75 6.57 3.47 7.34
N ALA A 76 6.01 2.29 7.42
CA ALA A 76 5.31 1.66 6.31
C ALA A 76 4.08 0.91 6.81
N ILE A 77 3.03 0.90 6.01
CA ILE A 77 1.77 0.25 6.36
C ILE A 77 1.38 -0.72 5.24
N ALA A 78 0.93 -1.90 5.60
CA ALA A 78 0.25 -2.83 4.72
C ALA A 78 -1.17 -3.05 5.21
N GLU A 79 -2.10 -2.99 4.28
CA GLU A 79 -3.48 -3.42 4.48
C GLU A 79 -3.73 -4.63 3.56
N ASN A 80 -4.37 -5.65 4.10
CA ASN A 80 -4.73 -6.86 3.37
C ASN A 80 -6.12 -7.28 3.77
N GLY A 81 -7.06 -7.10 2.87
CA GLY A 81 -8.45 -7.54 3.04
C GLY A 81 -8.67 -8.94 2.51
N GLY A 82 -9.71 -9.60 3.01
CA GLY A 82 -10.06 -10.94 2.58
C GLY A 82 -11.51 -11.32 2.84
N GLY A 83 -12.02 -12.18 1.95
CA GLY A 83 -13.40 -12.61 1.98
C GLY A 83 -14.38 -11.51 1.56
N LEU A 84 -15.65 -11.86 1.54
CA LEU A 84 -16.73 -10.92 1.24
C LEU A 84 -17.84 -11.07 2.27
N HIS A 85 -18.33 -9.96 2.78
CA HIS A 85 -19.53 -9.87 3.60
C HIS A 85 -20.44 -8.77 3.02
N GLY A 86 -21.45 -9.17 2.27
CA GLY A 86 -22.23 -8.22 1.49
C GLY A 86 -21.40 -7.61 0.36
N VAL A 87 -21.13 -6.31 0.45
CA VAL A 87 -20.31 -5.54 -0.52
C VAL A 87 -18.93 -5.13 0.02
N GLU A 88 -18.60 -5.59 1.22
CA GLU A 88 -17.37 -5.22 1.93
C GLU A 88 -16.48 -6.43 2.19
N GLU A 89 -15.26 -6.18 2.60
CA GLU A 89 -14.34 -7.21 3.05
C GLU A 89 -14.80 -7.83 4.37
N ALA A 90 -14.75 -9.15 4.48
CA ALA A 90 -15.14 -9.87 5.70
C ALA A 90 -14.10 -9.77 6.81
N ALA A 91 -12.85 -9.57 6.45
CA ALA A 91 -11.73 -9.42 7.36
C ALA A 91 -10.66 -8.51 6.76
N ALA A 92 -10.00 -7.74 7.58
CA ALA A 92 -8.86 -6.93 7.18
C ALA A 92 -7.72 -7.08 8.20
N CYS A 93 -6.51 -7.09 7.71
CA CYS A 93 -5.30 -7.08 8.53
C CYS A 93 -4.47 -5.84 8.17
N VAL A 94 -4.21 -5.01 9.15
CA VAL A 94 -3.34 -3.84 9.01
C VAL A 94 -2.03 -4.09 9.75
N THR A 95 -0.92 -4.00 9.04
CA THR A 95 0.43 -4.17 9.59
C THR A 95 1.18 -2.86 9.47
N ILE A 96 1.73 -2.37 10.58
CA ILE A 96 2.56 -1.16 10.61
C ILE A 96 3.98 -1.57 10.98
N LEU A 97 4.94 -1.15 10.18
CA LEU A 97 6.36 -1.37 10.40
C LEU A 97 7.07 -0.02 10.49
N GLY A 98 8.08 0.05 11.35
CA GLY A 98 8.94 1.21 11.51
C GLY A 98 10.42 0.82 11.53
N ARG A 99 11.27 1.77 11.17
CA ARG A 99 12.73 1.64 11.22
C ARG A 99 13.29 2.37 12.44
#